data_e753c5eabcae19cc644501d1e44484af
#
_entry.id   e753c5eabcae19cc644501d1e44484af
#
_cell.length_a   1.000
_cell.length_b   1.000
_cell.length_c   1.000
_cell.angle_alpha   90.00
_cell.angle_beta   90.00
_cell.angle_gamma   90.00
#
_symmetry.space_group_name_H-M   'P 1'
#
loop_
_entity.id
_entity.type
_entity.pdbx_description
1 polymer ?
#
loop_
_entity_poly.entity_id
_entity_poly.type
_entity_poly.pdbx_seq_one_letter_code
_entity_poly.pdbx_strand_id
1 'polypeptide(L)'
;MRLPVFGDSFVNGTGDPERLGWVGRATAGARDIAVYNLGIRGDTSADIRARWRAEAERRLAGRDDGRLIFAFGVNDCCPDEAGRERRVARSATLENAAAILREATLHWPVLMVGPPPIADGAVNARVAELDGALQDVAARHGVPYCAVFGALSADEAWMTDIAGWDGAHPGARSYAALARLVLAWPVWRAWFPTVA
;
A
#
# COMPACT_ATOMS: atom_id res chain seq x y z
N MET A 1 8.22 9.35 16.34
CA MET A 1 8.36 8.96 14.92
C MET A 1 7.23 9.57 14.09
N ARG A 2 7.50 9.94 12.83
CA ARG A 2 6.48 10.39 11.86
C ARG A 2 6.39 9.44 10.69
N LEU A 3 5.17 9.03 10.34
CA LEU A 3 4.90 7.99 9.37
C LEU A 3 3.87 8.43 8.32
N PRO A 4 4.26 9.10 7.23
CA PRO A 4 3.44 9.21 6.03
C PRO A 4 3.28 7.84 5.35
N VAL A 5 2.03 7.48 5.06
CA VAL A 5 1.65 6.25 4.33
C VAL A 5 0.94 6.66 3.06
N PHE A 6 1.61 6.48 1.93
CA PHE A 6 1.11 6.83 0.60
C PHE A 6 0.49 5.64 -0.10
N GLY A 7 -0.62 5.86 -0.75
CA GLY A 7 -1.30 4.84 -1.53
C GLY A 7 -2.66 5.30 -2.04
N ASP A 8 -3.45 4.32 -2.38
CA ASP A 8 -4.79 4.48 -2.96
C ASP A 8 -5.91 4.32 -1.92
N SER A 9 -7.07 3.85 -2.37
CA SER A 9 -8.24 3.60 -1.52
C SER A 9 -8.02 2.56 -0.42
N PHE A 10 -7.11 1.60 -0.62
CA PHE A 10 -6.78 0.60 0.40
C PHE A 10 -5.96 1.20 1.54
N VAL A 11 -5.09 2.17 1.26
CA VAL A 11 -4.42 2.96 2.29
C VAL A 11 -5.42 3.88 2.98
N ASN A 12 -6.30 4.54 2.21
CA ASN A 12 -7.36 5.38 2.77
C ASN A 12 -8.27 4.62 3.75
N GLY A 13 -8.48 3.33 3.53
CA GLY A 13 -9.41 2.50 4.31
C GLY A 13 -10.84 2.61 3.81
N THR A 14 -11.02 2.82 2.50
CA THR A 14 -12.36 2.87 1.86
C THR A 14 -13.11 1.57 2.13
N GLY A 15 -14.39 1.65 2.50
CA GLY A 15 -15.22 0.49 2.86
C GLY A 15 -15.20 0.13 4.35
N ASP A 16 -14.23 0.61 5.10
CA ASP A 16 -14.16 0.37 6.54
C ASP A 16 -15.09 1.32 7.34
N PRO A 17 -16.15 0.80 7.98
CA PRO A 17 -17.05 1.63 8.77
C PRO A 17 -16.36 2.30 9.98
N GLU A 18 -15.26 1.69 10.47
CA GLU A 18 -14.44 2.24 11.56
C GLU A 18 -13.44 3.30 11.08
N ARG A 19 -13.25 3.45 9.75
CA ARG A 19 -12.31 4.40 9.11
C ARG A 19 -10.85 4.21 9.52
N LEU A 20 -10.49 3.06 10.02
CA LEU A 20 -9.12 2.73 10.40
C LEU A 20 -8.31 2.16 9.24
N GLY A 21 -8.97 1.42 8.34
CA GLY A 21 -8.29 0.65 7.32
C GLY A 21 -7.25 -0.31 7.93
N TRP A 22 -6.31 -0.78 7.13
CA TRP A 22 -5.18 -1.57 7.65
C TRP A 22 -4.15 -0.68 8.35
N VAL A 23 -3.96 0.56 7.88
CA VAL A 23 -2.97 1.51 8.43
C VAL A 23 -3.28 1.81 9.90
N GLY A 24 -4.51 2.23 10.20
CA GLY A 24 -4.92 2.53 11.56
C GLY A 24 -4.79 1.32 12.49
N ARG A 25 -5.19 0.13 12.01
CA ARG A 25 -5.09 -1.11 12.80
C ARG A 25 -3.65 -1.55 13.03
N ALA A 26 -2.79 -1.47 12.03
CA ALA A 26 -1.40 -1.86 12.15
C ALA A 26 -0.58 -0.89 13.03
N THR A 27 -1.04 0.34 13.19
CA THR A 27 -0.36 1.36 14.00
C THR A 27 -1.01 1.60 15.36
N ALA A 28 -2.17 1.01 15.65
CA ALA A 28 -2.93 1.25 16.89
C ALA A 28 -2.15 0.96 18.18
N GLY A 29 -1.24 -0.02 18.17
CA GLY A 29 -0.40 -0.38 19.31
C GLY A 29 0.89 0.43 19.44
N ALA A 30 1.21 1.27 18.44
CA ALA A 30 2.43 2.06 18.45
C ALA A 30 2.24 3.34 19.28
N ARG A 31 3.18 3.60 20.21
CA ARG A 31 3.21 4.84 20.99
C ARG A 31 4.15 5.85 20.35
N ASP A 32 3.93 7.13 20.60
CA ASP A 32 4.78 8.24 20.15
C ASP A 32 4.98 8.29 18.63
N ILE A 33 3.94 7.94 17.89
CA ILE A 33 3.91 7.99 16.44
C ILE A 33 2.84 8.95 15.93
N ALA A 34 3.22 9.82 14.99
CA ALA A 34 2.29 10.60 14.19
C ALA A 34 2.09 9.91 12.83
N VAL A 35 0.95 9.27 12.65
CA VAL A 35 0.59 8.61 11.39
C VAL A 35 -0.14 9.61 10.49
N TYR A 36 0.33 9.73 9.25
CA TYR A 36 -0.34 10.49 8.20
C TYR A 36 -0.84 9.52 7.14
N ASN A 37 -2.11 9.18 7.21
CA ASN A 37 -2.75 8.38 6.15
C ASN A 37 -2.97 9.28 4.93
N LEU A 38 -2.21 9.04 3.88
CA LEU A 38 -2.19 9.81 2.63
C LEU A 38 -2.70 8.95 1.45
N GLY A 39 -3.60 8.04 1.75
CA GLY A 39 -4.35 7.30 0.75
C GLY A 39 -5.37 8.18 0.05
N ILE A 40 -5.36 8.19 -1.28
CA ILE A 40 -6.37 8.86 -2.11
C ILE A 40 -7.07 7.82 -2.98
N ARG A 41 -8.40 7.75 -2.88
CA ARG A 41 -9.19 6.79 -3.64
C ARG A 41 -8.98 6.99 -5.14
N GLY A 42 -8.64 5.90 -5.83
CA GLY A 42 -8.45 5.90 -7.27
C GLY A 42 -7.04 6.25 -7.75
N ASP A 43 -6.14 6.69 -6.86
CA ASP A 43 -4.76 7.01 -7.24
C ASP A 43 -4.05 5.79 -7.86
N THR A 44 -3.36 6.07 -8.95
CA THR A 44 -2.42 5.18 -9.61
C THR A 44 -0.98 5.46 -9.13
N SER A 45 -0.04 4.62 -9.57
CA SER A 45 1.38 4.88 -9.33
C SER A 45 1.85 6.23 -9.87
N ALA A 46 1.26 6.71 -10.97
CA ALA A 46 1.58 8.00 -11.57
C ALA A 46 1.11 9.17 -10.69
N ASP A 47 -0.11 9.07 -10.14
CA ASP A 47 -0.66 10.09 -9.24
C ASP A 47 0.16 10.18 -7.95
N ILE A 48 0.50 9.03 -7.35
CA ILE A 48 1.34 8.96 -6.16
C ILE A 48 2.72 9.55 -6.45
N ARG A 49 3.33 9.20 -7.60
CA ARG A 49 4.62 9.77 -8.02
C ARG A 49 4.58 11.29 -8.12
N ALA A 50 3.49 11.85 -8.61
CA ALA A 50 3.35 13.29 -8.79
C ALA A 50 3.27 14.07 -7.46
N ARG A 51 2.74 13.45 -6.38
CA ARG A 51 2.43 14.18 -5.13
C ARG A 51 3.28 13.82 -3.91
N TRP A 52 3.80 12.57 -3.83
CA TRP A 52 4.36 12.04 -2.59
C TRP A 52 5.48 12.91 -2.01
N ARG A 53 6.38 13.43 -2.85
CA ARG A 53 7.57 14.18 -2.42
C ARG A 53 7.19 15.45 -1.66
N ALA A 54 6.37 16.29 -2.28
CA ALA A 54 5.94 17.55 -1.68
C ALA A 54 5.15 17.34 -0.39
N GLU A 55 4.34 16.28 -0.33
CA GLU A 55 3.57 15.93 0.86
C GLU A 55 4.44 15.36 1.99
N ALA A 56 5.45 14.54 1.66
CA ALA A 56 6.41 14.00 2.63
C ALA A 56 7.26 15.14 3.23
N GLU A 57 7.82 16.01 2.41
CA GLU A 57 8.65 17.12 2.86
C GLU A 57 7.93 18.03 3.85
N ARG A 58 6.65 18.35 3.61
CA ARG A 58 5.85 19.17 4.53
C ARG A 58 5.69 18.55 5.94
N ARG A 59 5.74 17.23 6.04
CA ARG A 59 5.53 16.50 7.30
C ARG A 59 6.84 16.12 7.98
N LEU A 60 7.90 15.96 7.20
CA LEU A 60 9.18 15.42 7.65
C LEU A 60 10.33 16.44 7.65
N ALA A 61 10.15 17.66 7.10
CA ALA A 61 11.19 18.68 7.05
C ALA A 61 11.80 18.96 8.44
N GLY A 62 13.14 18.93 8.53
CA GLY A 62 13.87 19.17 9.77
C GLY A 62 13.71 18.04 10.81
N ARG A 63 13.32 16.84 10.40
CA ARG A 63 13.11 15.68 11.26
C ARG A 63 14.02 14.52 10.84
N ASP A 64 14.61 13.88 11.83
CA ASP A 64 15.42 12.68 11.70
C ASP A 64 14.64 11.38 12.02
N ASP A 65 13.40 11.52 12.53
CA ASP A 65 12.51 10.44 12.94
C ASP A 65 11.47 10.04 11.88
N GLY A 66 11.61 10.55 10.65
CA GLY A 66 10.70 10.30 9.54
C GLY A 66 10.89 8.92 8.91
N ARG A 67 9.79 8.26 8.54
CA ARG A 67 9.76 6.99 7.80
C ARG A 67 8.61 7.00 6.80
N LEU A 68 8.75 6.29 5.69
CA LEU A 68 7.75 6.28 4.62
C LEU A 68 7.24 4.87 4.35
N ILE A 69 5.94 4.77 4.02
CA ILE A 69 5.35 3.53 3.50
C ILE A 69 4.63 3.86 2.20
N PHE A 70 4.82 3.00 1.20
CA PHE A 70 4.08 3.04 -0.06
C PHE A 70 3.28 1.76 -0.24
N ALA A 71 2.02 1.89 -0.71
CA ALA A 71 1.15 0.75 -1.03
C ALA A 71 0.22 1.13 -2.18
N PHE A 72 0.46 0.61 -3.39
CA PHE A 72 -0.29 0.93 -4.60
C PHE A 72 -0.15 -0.17 -5.66
N GLY A 73 -0.95 -0.09 -6.72
CA GLY A 73 -0.82 -0.93 -7.90
C GLY A 73 -2.14 -1.51 -8.39
N VAL A 74 -3.17 -1.63 -7.56
CA VAL A 74 -4.47 -2.15 -7.98
C VAL A 74 -5.08 -1.27 -9.08
N ASN A 75 -5.12 0.04 -8.87
CA ASN A 75 -5.70 0.98 -9.85
C ASN A 75 -4.94 1.01 -11.18
N ASP A 76 -3.63 0.80 -11.16
CA ASP A 76 -2.83 0.66 -12.38
C ASP A 76 -3.29 -0.52 -13.25
N CYS A 77 -3.70 -1.62 -12.61
CA CYS A 77 -4.16 -2.85 -13.24
C CYS A 77 -5.64 -2.83 -13.65
N CYS A 78 -6.43 -1.86 -13.18
CA CYS A 78 -7.83 -1.72 -13.55
C CYS A 78 -7.98 -1.17 -14.98
N PRO A 79 -9.06 -1.54 -15.70
CA PRO A 79 -9.36 -0.93 -16.98
C PRO A 79 -9.66 0.57 -16.82
N ASP A 80 -9.41 1.33 -17.87
CA ASP A 80 -9.74 2.76 -17.91
C ASP A 80 -11.06 3.02 -18.65
N GLU A 81 -11.51 4.28 -18.61
CA GLU A 81 -12.74 4.72 -19.27
C GLU A 81 -12.68 4.60 -20.81
N ALA A 82 -11.49 4.56 -21.40
CA ALA A 82 -11.30 4.37 -22.83
C ALA A 82 -11.27 2.89 -23.24
N GLY A 83 -11.50 1.95 -22.30
CA GLY A 83 -11.53 0.51 -22.55
C GLY A 83 -10.15 -0.14 -22.65
N ARG A 84 -9.06 0.54 -22.27
CA ARG A 84 -7.76 -0.09 -22.12
C ARG A 84 -7.78 -1.01 -20.89
N GLU A 85 -7.11 -2.15 -20.98
CA GLU A 85 -7.07 -3.15 -19.90
C GLU A 85 -6.39 -2.64 -18.62
N ARG A 86 -5.55 -1.62 -18.72
CA ARG A 86 -4.81 -1.01 -17.60
C ARG A 86 -4.88 0.50 -17.67
N ARG A 87 -5.09 1.15 -16.54
CA ARG A 87 -5.03 2.62 -16.42
C ARG A 87 -3.60 3.12 -16.60
N VAL A 88 -2.61 2.34 -16.13
CA VAL A 88 -1.19 2.61 -16.33
C VAL A 88 -0.52 1.36 -16.91
N ALA A 89 0.24 1.52 -17.98
CA ALA A 89 1.00 0.41 -18.56
C ALA A 89 1.95 -0.20 -17.52
N ARG A 90 2.09 -1.53 -17.51
CA ARG A 90 2.92 -2.24 -16.52
C ARG A 90 4.35 -1.67 -16.44
N SER A 91 4.99 -1.39 -17.58
CA SER A 91 6.32 -0.78 -17.60
C SER A 91 6.36 0.58 -16.91
N ALA A 92 5.35 1.42 -17.17
CA ALA A 92 5.24 2.74 -16.55
C ALA A 92 4.98 2.64 -15.04
N THR A 93 4.17 1.65 -14.57
CA THR A 93 3.99 1.40 -13.14
C THR A 93 5.33 1.05 -12.46
N LEU A 94 6.14 0.18 -13.08
CA LEU A 94 7.43 -0.21 -12.54
C LEU A 94 8.44 0.95 -12.57
N GLU A 95 8.42 1.79 -13.60
CA GLU A 95 9.22 3.01 -13.69
C GLU A 95 8.82 4.02 -12.60
N ASN A 96 7.52 4.20 -12.35
CA ASN A 96 7.01 5.05 -11.29
C ASN A 96 7.47 4.54 -9.91
N ALA A 97 7.31 3.24 -9.65
CA ALA A 97 7.76 2.62 -8.40
C ALA A 97 9.27 2.80 -8.21
N ALA A 98 10.06 2.51 -9.23
CA ALA A 98 11.52 2.67 -9.18
C ALA A 98 11.93 4.13 -8.91
N ALA A 99 11.27 5.09 -9.55
CA ALA A 99 11.54 6.52 -9.33
C ALA A 99 11.20 6.95 -7.90
N ILE A 100 10.02 6.55 -7.40
CA ILE A 100 9.59 6.83 -6.03
C ILE A 100 10.58 6.25 -5.03
N LEU A 101 10.86 4.95 -5.11
CA LEU A 101 11.69 4.25 -4.12
C LEU A 101 13.14 4.75 -4.14
N ARG A 102 13.72 4.93 -5.34
CA ARG A 102 15.07 5.49 -5.49
C ARG A 102 15.20 6.85 -4.81
N GLU A 103 14.24 7.74 -5.02
CA GLU A 103 14.28 9.08 -4.45
C GLU A 103 13.98 9.07 -2.96
N ALA A 104 12.99 8.31 -2.52
CA ALA A 104 12.59 8.25 -1.12
C ALA A 104 13.70 7.70 -0.21
N THR A 105 14.42 6.67 -0.66
CA THR A 105 15.53 6.05 0.10
C THR A 105 16.74 6.93 0.28
N LEU A 106 16.90 7.99 -0.51
CA LEU A 106 17.96 8.98 -0.30
C LEU A 106 17.75 9.81 0.97
N HIS A 107 16.52 9.87 1.46
CA HIS A 107 16.17 10.80 2.54
C HIS A 107 15.57 10.10 3.77
N TRP A 108 14.89 8.97 3.60
CA TRP A 108 14.15 8.30 4.68
C TRP A 108 14.21 6.79 4.56
N PRO A 109 14.10 6.05 5.68
CA PRO A 109 13.78 4.64 5.65
C PRO A 109 12.40 4.41 4.99
N VAL A 110 12.30 3.42 4.10
CA VAL A 110 11.12 3.15 3.29
C VAL A 110 10.70 1.69 3.45
N LEU A 111 9.39 1.45 3.53
CA LEU A 111 8.78 0.13 3.34
C LEU A 111 7.77 0.19 2.19
N MET A 112 7.55 -0.95 1.55
CA MET A 112 6.47 -1.10 0.57
C MET A 112 5.57 -2.27 0.95
N VAL A 113 4.26 -2.07 0.86
CA VAL A 113 3.23 -3.12 0.99
C VAL A 113 2.64 -3.35 -0.39
N GLY A 114 2.56 -4.61 -0.80
CA GLY A 114 2.03 -5.00 -2.10
C GLY A 114 0.53 -4.73 -2.26
N PRO A 115 0.03 -4.69 -3.51
CA PRO A 115 -1.39 -4.50 -3.80
C PRO A 115 -2.20 -5.73 -3.36
N PRO A 116 -3.36 -5.55 -2.72
CA PRO A 116 -4.26 -6.64 -2.39
C PRO A 116 -5.10 -7.09 -3.60
N PRO A 117 -5.72 -8.29 -3.57
CA PRO A 117 -6.67 -8.72 -4.59
C PRO A 117 -8.01 -8.00 -4.48
N ILE A 118 -8.74 -7.96 -5.60
CA ILE A 118 -10.14 -7.51 -5.71
C ILE A 118 -11.03 -8.66 -6.23
N ALA A 119 -12.34 -8.44 -6.43
CA ALA A 119 -13.24 -9.49 -6.90
C ALA A 119 -13.05 -9.83 -8.40
N ASP A 120 -12.51 -8.91 -9.20
CA ASP A 120 -12.29 -9.09 -10.63
C ASP A 120 -11.09 -9.99 -10.92
N GLY A 121 -11.36 -11.21 -11.44
CA GLY A 121 -10.31 -12.21 -11.72
C GLY A 121 -9.32 -11.76 -12.81
N ALA A 122 -9.76 -10.99 -13.81
CA ALA A 122 -8.88 -10.49 -14.87
C ALA A 122 -7.93 -9.40 -14.33
N VAL A 123 -8.44 -8.53 -13.46
CA VAL A 123 -7.59 -7.55 -12.74
C VAL A 123 -6.62 -8.29 -11.82
N ASN A 124 -7.08 -9.30 -11.06
CA ASN A 124 -6.23 -10.08 -10.17
C ASN A 124 -5.08 -10.79 -10.88
N ALA A 125 -5.30 -11.32 -12.08
CA ALA A 125 -4.21 -11.88 -12.85
C ALA A 125 -3.11 -10.84 -13.14
N ARG A 126 -3.51 -9.63 -13.48
CA ARG A 126 -2.59 -8.51 -13.72
C ARG A 126 -1.92 -8.00 -12.44
N VAL A 127 -2.63 -8.01 -11.31
CA VAL A 127 -2.10 -7.62 -10.00
C VAL A 127 -1.08 -8.64 -9.51
N ALA A 128 -1.33 -9.94 -9.70
CA ALA A 128 -0.38 -11.01 -9.33
C ALA A 128 0.98 -10.86 -10.07
N GLU A 129 0.92 -10.59 -11.39
CA GLU A 129 2.14 -10.32 -12.17
C GLU A 129 2.86 -9.05 -11.71
N LEU A 130 2.08 -8.01 -11.37
CA LEU A 130 2.62 -6.74 -10.90
C LEU A 130 3.24 -6.88 -9.51
N ASP A 131 2.62 -7.63 -8.59
CA ASP A 131 3.09 -7.83 -7.21
C ASP A 131 4.52 -8.38 -7.19
N GLY A 132 4.79 -9.47 -7.95
CA GLY A 132 6.15 -10.02 -8.07
C GLY A 132 7.15 -9.01 -8.67
N ALA A 133 6.74 -8.29 -9.71
CA ALA A 133 7.61 -7.30 -10.34
C ALA A 133 7.89 -6.07 -9.44
N LEU A 134 6.91 -5.64 -8.62
CA LEU A 134 7.11 -4.58 -7.62
C LEU A 134 8.05 -5.04 -6.51
N GLN A 135 7.96 -6.31 -6.09
CA GLN A 135 8.91 -6.90 -5.15
C GLN A 135 10.34 -6.85 -5.68
N ASP A 136 10.55 -7.17 -6.97
CA ASP A 136 11.86 -7.06 -7.61
C ASP A 136 12.35 -5.62 -7.69
N VAL A 137 11.45 -4.66 -8.00
CA VAL A 137 11.81 -3.23 -7.97
C VAL A 137 12.22 -2.80 -6.56
N ALA A 138 11.44 -3.15 -5.55
CA ALA A 138 11.75 -2.83 -4.16
C ALA A 138 13.12 -3.40 -3.74
N ALA A 139 13.39 -4.67 -4.07
CA ALA A 139 14.66 -5.33 -3.76
C ALA A 139 15.87 -4.61 -4.39
N ARG A 140 15.76 -4.18 -5.66
CA ARG A 140 16.81 -3.42 -6.35
C ARG A 140 17.14 -2.07 -5.68
N HIS A 141 16.19 -1.51 -4.94
CA HIS A 141 16.37 -0.25 -4.19
C HIS A 141 16.61 -0.47 -2.69
N GLY A 142 16.79 -1.72 -2.24
CA GLY A 142 17.01 -2.05 -0.82
C GLY A 142 15.78 -1.77 0.06
N VAL A 143 14.57 -1.72 -0.54
CA VAL A 143 13.32 -1.47 0.17
C VAL A 143 12.67 -2.80 0.54
N PRO A 144 12.44 -3.06 1.84
CA PRO A 144 11.69 -4.24 2.26
C PRO A 144 10.26 -4.21 1.71
N TYR A 145 9.78 -5.36 1.24
CA TYR A 145 8.47 -5.53 0.61
C TYR A 145 7.61 -6.53 1.37
N CYS A 146 6.39 -6.14 1.71
CA CYS A 146 5.39 -7.01 2.34
C CYS A 146 4.42 -7.52 1.27
N ALA A 147 4.63 -8.71 0.74
CA ALA A 147 3.71 -9.34 -0.21
C ALA A 147 2.43 -9.78 0.52
N VAL A 148 1.30 -9.23 0.11
CA VAL A 148 -0.01 -9.54 0.72
C VAL A 148 -0.96 -10.23 -0.25
N PHE A 149 -0.73 -10.12 -1.56
CA PHE A 149 -1.63 -10.59 -2.60
C PHE A 149 -1.97 -12.08 -2.45
N GLY A 150 -0.97 -12.96 -2.38
CA GLY A 150 -1.20 -14.41 -2.33
C GLY A 150 -1.96 -14.85 -1.08
N ALA A 151 -1.62 -14.31 0.08
CA ALA A 151 -2.30 -14.63 1.33
C ALA A 151 -3.77 -14.18 1.34
N LEU A 152 -4.05 -12.98 0.82
CA LEU A 152 -5.41 -12.45 0.77
C LEU A 152 -6.25 -13.09 -0.34
N SER A 153 -5.65 -13.48 -1.47
CA SER A 153 -6.35 -14.23 -2.53
C SER A 153 -6.79 -15.61 -2.07
N ALA A 154 -6.10 -16.21 -1.12
CA ALA A 154 -6.45 -17.49 -0.51
C ALA A 154 -7.39 -17.34 0.70
N ASP A 155 -7.66 -16.12 1.16
CA ASP A 155 -8.56 -15.85 2.29
C ASP A 155 -10.01 -15.72 1.78
N GLU A 156 -10.81 -16.77 1.95
CA GLU A 156 -12.22 -16.79 1.55
C GLU A 156 -13.02 -15.66 2.19
N ALA A 157 -12.70 -15.26 3.42
CA ALA A 157 -13.40 -14.17 4.10
C ALA A 157 -13.11 -12.82 3.43
N TRP A 158 -11.85 -12.59 3.00
CA TRP A 158 -11.48 -11.41 2.21
C TRP A 158 -12.24 -11.38 0.89
N MET A 159 -12.18 -12.46 0.11
CA MET A 159 -12.81 -12.53 -1.21
C MET A 159 -14.32 -12.41 -1.15
N THR A 160 -14.96 -13.00 -0.15
CA THR A 160 -16.41 -12.86 0.07
C THR A 160 -16.79 -11.43 0.46
N ASP A 161 -16.03 -10.80 1.33
CA ASP A 161 -16.29 -9.45 1.82
C ASP A 161 -16.26 -8.43 0.68
N ILE A 162 -15.19 -8.45 -0.15
CA ILE A 162 -15.07 -7.53 -1.30
C ILE A 162 -16.14 -7.78 -2.36
N ALA A 163 -16.52 -9.04 -2.63
CA ALA A 163 -17.55 -9.37 -3.59
C ALA A 163 -18.96 -8.95 -3.11
N GLY A 164 -19.17 -8.88 -1.80
CA GLY A 164 -20.44 -8.50 -1.18
C GLY A 164 -20.74 -7.00 -1.23
N TRP A 165 -19.81 -6.15 -1.65
CA TRP A 165 -20.02 -4.71 -1.72
C TRP A 165 -19.74 -4.15 -3.12
N ASP A 166 -18.61 -3.49 -3.33
CA ASP A 166 -18.29 -2.83 -4.62
C ASP A 166 -17.30 -3.61 -5.49
N GLY A 167 -16.95 -4.81 -5.07
CA GLY A 167 -16.02 -5.69 -5.77
C GLY A 167 -14.54 -5.37 -5.54
N ALA A 168 -14.23 -4.32 -4.78
CA ALA A 168 -12.84 -3.90 -4.55
C ALA A 168 -12.52 -3.72 -3.07
N HIS A 169 -13.36 -3.01 -2.32
CA HIS A 169 -13.01 -2.54 -0.99
C HIS A 169 -13.58 -3.43 0.12
N PRO A 170 -12.75 -3.87 1.06
CA PRO A 170 -13.18 -4.70 2.18
C PRO A 170 -13.72 -3.88 3.34
N GLY A 171 -14.48 -4.54 4.22
CA GLY A 171 -14.91 -4.00 5.50
C GLY A 171 -13.86 -4.15 6.61
N ALA A 172 -14.27 -3.82 7.84
CA ALA A 172 -13.41 -3.79 9.02
C ALA A 172 -12.66 -5.12 9.28
N ARG A 173 -13.36 -6.25 9.15
CA ARG A 173 -12.79 -7.59 9.40
C ARG A 173 -11.66 -7.94 8.44
N SER A 174 -11.86 -7.66 7.17
CA SER A 174 -10.89 -7.96 6.13
C SER A 174 -9.71 -6.97 6.16
N TYR A 175 -9.93 -5.69 6.45
CA TYR A 175 -8.83 -4.78 6.76
C TYR A 175 -8.01 -5.22 7.98
N ALA A 176 -8.65 -5.84 8.99
CA ALA A 176 -7.92 -6.43 10.11
C ALA A 176 -7.08 -7.65 9.67
N ALA A 177 -7.52 -8.43 8.66
CA ALA A 177 -6.71 -9.51 8.09
C ALA A 177 -5.45 -8.97 7.39
N LEU A 178 -5.59 -7.96 6.55
CA LEU A 178 -4.45 -7.27 5.94
C LEU A 178 -3.50 -6.69 7.00
N ALA A 179 -4.04 -6.01 8.01
CA ALA A 179 -3.23 -5.48 9.11
C ALA A 179 -2.47 -6.58 9.86
N ARG A 180 -3.06 -7.78 10.06
CA ARG A 180 -2.36 -8.92 10.68
C ARG A 180 -1.17 -9.39 9.86
N LEU A 181 -1.27 -9.42 8.53
CA LEU A 181 -0.12 -9.76 7.65
C LEU A 181 1.02 -8.75 7.83
N VAL A 182 0.70 -7.46 7.84
CA VAL A 182 1.68 -6.40 8.07
C VAL A 182 2.30 -6.50 9.47
N LEU A 183 1.50 -6.71 10.51
CA LEU A 183 1.96 -6.87 11.89
C LEU A 183 2.81 -8.14 12.09
N ALA A 184 2.53 -9.20 11.34
CA ALA A 184 3.31 -10.44 11.39
C ALA A 184 4.68 -10.30 10.72
N TRP A 185 4.86 -9.30 9.86
CA TRP A 185 6.08 -9.08 9.11
C TRP A 185 7.24 -8.64 10.02
N PRO A 186 8.39 -9.37 10.03
CA PRO A 186 9.48 -9.08 10.97
C PRO A 186 10.06 -7.67 10.83
N VAL A 187 10.10 -7.14 9.60
CA VAL A 187 10.61 -5.78 9.34
C VAL A 187 9.69 -4.71 9.95
N TRP A 188 8.37 -4.92 9.90
CA TRP A 188 7.42 -4.04 10.59
C TRP A 188 7.67 -4.02 12.09
N ARG A 189 7.86 -5.20 12.69
CA ARG A 189 8.13 -5.32 14.14
C ARG A 189 9.43 -4.62 14.56
N ALA A 190 10.44 -4.62 13.68
CA ALA A 190 11.68 -3.89 13.93
C ALA A 190 11.49 -2.36 13.87
N TRP A 191 10.53 -1.89 13.05
CA TRP A 191 10.20 -0.47 12.98
C TRP A 191 9.34 -0.01 14.17
N PHE A 192 8.49 -0.88 14.68
CA PHE A 192 7.52 -0.62 15.75
C PHE A 192 7.71 -1.62 16.88
N PRO A 193 8.82 -1.55 17.63
CA PRO A 193 9.00 -2.45 18.78
C PRO A 193 7.84 -2.22 19.75
N THR A 194 7.09 -3.28 20.01
CA THR A 194 6.08 -3.28 21.07
C THR A 194 6.82 -3.07 22.38
N VAL A 195 6.47 -2.02 23.11
CA VAL A 195 6.93 -1.86 24.48
C VAL A 195 6.28 -2.99 25.28
N ALA A 196 7.12 -3.88 25.81
CA ALA A 196 6.70 -4.99 26.66
C ALA A 196 6.04 -4.47 27.94
#